data_647a8f50a13d5d0196c8715ff5b9545d
#
_entry.id   647a8f50a13d5d0196c8715ff5b9545d
#
_cell.length_a   1.000
_cell.length_b   1.000
_cell.length_c   1.000
_cell.angle_alpha   90.00
_cell.angle_beta   90.00
_cell.angle_gamma   90.00
#
_symmetry.space_group_name_H-M   'P 1'
#
loop_
_entity.id
_entity.type
_entity.pdbx_description
1 polymer ?
#
loop_
_entity_poly.entity_id
_entity_poly.type
_entity_poly.pdbx_seq_one_letter_code
_entity_poly.pdbx_strand_id
1 'polypeptide(L)'
;MTQLRAILRASQFGNIKILFPMLSSISELRQTKLILERAKASLRKEKIKFNEKILIGGMIEIPAAAISADIFAQELDFLSIGTNDLIQYALAIDRTDDSVSHLYNPLHPAVLKLIALTIKSAHKYKKSIAICGEMAGEPKLTKLLIAMGVEQLSMHPSHILSVKQQVLNSSIKNMKTSVVKLLNLNEVDKIETLLKKINQSV
;
A
#
# COMPACT_ATOMS: atom_id res chain seq x y z
N MET A 1 6.63 -22.79 2.55
CA MET A 1 6.03 -23.91 1.77
C MET A 1 4.59 -24.22 2.23
N THR A 2 4.35 -24.60 3.47
CA THR A 2 2.99 -25.01 3.97
C THR A 2 1.92 -23.98 3.72
N GLN A 3 2.14 -22.71 4.11
CA GLN A 3 1.21 -21.62 3.90
C GLN A 3 0.89 -21.36 2.41
N LEU A 4 1.92 -21.32 1.55
CA LEU A 4 1.71 -21.12 0.10
C LEU A 4 0.88 -22.26 -0.51
N ARG A 5 1.14 -23.50 -0.11
CA ARG A 5 0.31 -24.64 -0.55
C ARG A 5 -1.14 -24.50 -0.11
N ALA A 6 -1.38 -24.05 1.14
CA ALA A 6 -2.74 -23.82 1.65
C ALA A 6 -3.46 -22.72 0.85
N ILE A 7 -2.80 -21.58 0.58
CA ILE A 7 -3.34 -20.50 -0.21
C ILE A 7 -3.64 -20.96 -1.65
N LEU A 8 -2.70 -21.67 -2.28
CA LEU A 8 -2.91 -22.22 -3.61
C LEU A 8 -4.10 -23.17 -3.67
N ARG A 9 -4.25 -24.09 -2.69
CA ARG A 9 -5.43 -24.97 -2.59
C ARG A 9 -6.72 -24.17 -2.44
N ALA A 10 -6.73 -23.13 -1.59
CA ALA A 10 -7.88 -22.27 -1.40
C ALA A 10 -8.27 -21.52 -2.68
N SER A 11 -7.30 -21.21 -3.57
CA SER A 11 -7.54 -20.51 -4.84
C SER A 11 -8.42 -21.28 -5.83
N GLN A 12 -8.66 -22.57 -5.60
CA GLN A 12 -9.62 -23.36 -6.37
C GLN A 12 -11.06 -22.94 -6.09
N PHE A 13 -11.36 -22.41 -4.90
CA PHE A 13 -12.71 -22.16 -4.43
C PHE A 13 -13.11 -20.68 -4.44
N GLY A 14 -12.21 -19.78 -4.77
CA GLY A 14 -12.50 -18.35 -4.77
C GLY A 14 -11.43 -17.49 -5.44
N ASN A 15 -11.79 -16.24 -5.66
CA ASN A 15 -10.88 -15.27 -6.25
C ASN A 15 -9.97 -14.68 -5.17
N ILE A 16 -8.81 -15.29 -4.98
CA ILE A 16 -7.78 -14.86 -4.02
C ILE A 16 -6.51 -14.46 -4.75
N LYS A 17 -5.71 -13.61 -4.08
CA LYS A 17 -4.40 -13.15 -4.54
C LYS A 17 -3.37 -13.41 -3.45
N ILE A 18 -2.09 -13.48 -3.81
CA ILE A 18 -1.00 -13.57 -2.85
C ILE A 18 -0.36 -12.19 -2.71
N LEU A 19 -0.18 -11.72 -1.48
CA LEU A 19 0.53 -10.50 -1.15
C LEU A 19 1.75 -10.85 -0.31
N PHE A 20 2.94 -10.56 -0.81
CA PHE A 20 4.20 -10.79 -0.10
C PHE A 20 4.58 -9.57 0.72
N PRO A 21 4.72 -9.72 2.06
CA PRO A 21 5.12 -8.63 2.95
C PRO A 21 6.63 -8.42 2.98
N MET A 22 7.06 -7.32 3.58
CA MET A 22 8.43 -7.03 4.01
C MET A 22 9.49 -7.13 2.89
N LEU A 23 9.09 -6.83 1.65
CA LEU A 23 10.03 -6.83 0.53
C LEU A 23 10.96 -5.60 0.62
N SER A 24 12.27 -5.83 0.56
CA SER A 24 13.27 -4.77 0.55
C SER A 24 14.08 -4.72 -0.76
N SER A 25 14.20 -5.86 -1.46
CA SER A 25 14.96 -5.97 -2.70
C SER A 25 14.27 -6.85 -3.74
N ILE A 26 14.63 -6.63 -5.00
CA ILE A 26 14.11 -7.45 -6.11
C ILE A 26 14.60 -8.90 -6.05
N SER A 27 15.78 -9.13 -5.47
CA SER A 27 16.32 -10.48 -5.26
C SER A 27 15.46 -11.30 -4.30
N GLU A 28 14.96 -10.68 -3.22
CA GLU A 28 14.02 -11.34 -2.30
C GLU A 28 12.71 -11.70 -3.00
N LEU A 29 12.16 -10.78 -3.80
CA LEU A 29 10.95 -11.07 -4.59
C LEU A 29 11.18 -12.27 -5.52
N ARG A 30 12.30 -12.31 -6.23
CA ARG A 30 12.61 -13.42 -7.14
C ARG A 30 12.77 -14.74 -6.40
N GLN A 31 13.43 -14.73 -5.24
CA GLN A 31 13.54 -15.93 -4.38
C GLN A 31 12.15 -16.39 -3.89
N THR A 32 11.29 -15.46 -3.50
CA THR A 32 9.92 -15.75 -3.07
C THR A 32 9.09 -16.36 -4.19
N LYS A 33 9.22 -15.85 -5.42
CA LYS A 33 8.60 -16.45 -6.61
C LYS A 33 9.08 -17.88 -6.87
N LEU A 34 10.38 -18.16 -6.69
CA LEU A 34 10.91 -19.53 -6.82
C LEU A 34 10.30 -20.47 -5.78
N ILE A 35 10.09 -20.00 -4.54
CA ILE A 35 9.44 -20.81 -3.49
C ILE A 35 7.97 -21.07 -3.84
N LEU A 36 7.27 -20.06 -4.42
CA LEU A 36 5.90 -20.23 -4.91
C LEU A 36 5.82 -21.28 -6.03
N GLU A 37 6.73 -21.23 -7.00
CA GLU A 37 6.76 -22.23 -8.08
C GLU A 37 7.07 -23.64 -7.56
N ARG A 38 7.90 -23.78 -6.55
CA ARG A 38 8.11 -25.08 -5.86
C ARG A 38 6.81 -25.56 -5.19
N ALA A 39 6.04 -24.66 -4.57
CA ALA A 39 4.75 -25.01 -3.99
C ALA A 39 3.74 -25.48 -5.05
N LYS A 40 3.65 -24.79 -6.18
CA LYS A 40 2.82 -25.18 -7.32
C LYS A 40 3.26 -26.55 -7.88
N ALA A 41 4.55 -26.75 -8.09
CA ALA A 41 5.09 -28.04 -8.58
C ALA A 41 4.74 -29.21 -7.65
N SER A 42 4.83 -28.99 -6.33
CA SER A 42 4.42 -30.01 -5.34
C SER A 42 2.95 -30.37 -5.46
N LEU A 43 2.05 -29.39 -5.61
CA LEU A 43 0.60 -29.62 -5.77
C LEU A 43 0.29 -30.31 -7.10
N ARG A 44 0.97 -29.95 -8.20
CA ARG A 44 0.82 -30.62 -9.50
C ARG A 44 1.21 -32.11 -9.39
N LYS A 45 2.31 -32.42 -8.69
CA LYS A 45 2.74 -33.81 -8.46
C LYS A 45 1.69 -34.62 -7.69
N GLU A 46 1.01 -33.98 -6.75
CA GLU A 46 -0.06 -34.59 -5.95
C GLU A 46 -1.43 -34.56 -6.65
N LYS A 47 -1.52 -34.01 -7.88
CA LYS A 47 -2.74 -33.83 -8.67
C LYS A 47 -3.80 -32.98 -7.94
N ILE A 48 -3.37 -32.08 -7.05
CA ILE A 48 -4.25 -31.13 -6.32
C ILE A 48 -4.50 -29.92 -7.20
N LYS A 49 -5.77 -29.59 -7.43
CA LYS A 49 -6.20 -28.45 -8.25
C LYS A 49 -5.96 -27.12 -7.50
N PHE A 50 -5.57 -26.09 -8.23
CA PHE A 50 -5.41 -24.72 -7.77
C PHE A 50 -5.46 -23.75 -8.96
N ASN A 51 -5.55 -22.44 -8.70
CA ASN A 51 -5.48 -21.43 -9.75
C ASN A 51 -4.01 -21.21 -10.17
N GLU A 52 -3.63 -21.73 -11.33
CA GLU A 52 -2.28 -21.58 -11.90
C GLU A 52 -1.91 -20.13 -12.15
N LYS A 53 -2.90 -19.25 -12.44
CA LYS A 53 -2.74 -17.82 -12.75
C LYS A 53 -3.05 -16.93 -11.56
N ILE A 54 -2.83 -17.43 -10.32
CA ILE A 54 -3.03 -16.63 -9.11
C ILE A 54 -2.18 -15.36 -9.18
N LEU A 55 -2.81 -14.21 -8.94
CA LEU A 55 -2.13 -12.92 -8.98
C LEU A 55 -1.23 -12.74 -7.76
N ILE A 56 -0.07 -12.12 -7.98
CA ILE A 56 0.97 -11.91 -6.97
C ILE A 56 1.19 -10.41 -6.79
N GLY A 57 1.07 -9.92 -5.58
CA GLY A 57 1.40 -8.55 -5.19
C GLY A 57 2.54 -8.47 -4.20
N GLY A 58 3.05 -7.26 -4.01
CA GLY A 58 4.03 -6.94 -2.99
C GLY A 58 3.57 -5.84 -2.07
N MET A 59 3.82 -6.01 -0.78
CA MET A 59 3.65 -4.96 0.21
C MET A 59 4.86 -4.03 0.13
N ILE A 60 4.60 -2.77 -0.17
CA ILE A 60 5.60 -1.70 -0.17
C ILE A 60 5.51 -0.98 1.17
N GLU A 61 6.32 -1.43 2.10
CA GLU A 61 6.32 -0.98 3.50
C GLU A 61 7.74 -0.76 4.04
N ILE A 62 8.75 -1.10 3.23
CA ILE A 62 10.14 -0.78 3.50
C ILE A 62 10.54 0.41 2.61
N PRO A 63 11.22 1.46 3.15
CA PRO A 63 11.62 2.62 2.38
C PRO A 63 12.45 2.28 1.13
N ALA A 64 13.34 1.29 1.22
CA ALA A 64 14.11 0.80 0.08
C ALA A 64 13.21 0.29 -1.05
N ALA A 65 12.13 -0.46 -0.73
CA ALA A 65 11.16 -0.92 -1.71
C ALA A 65 10.35 0.24 -2.30
N ALA A 66 9.99 1.24 -1.49
CA ALA A 66 9.26 2.42 -1.97
C ALA A 66 10.09 3.26 -2.96
N ILE A 67 11.40 3.42 -2.69
CA ILE A 67 12.34 4.11 -3.60
C ILE A 67 12.49 3.33 -4.91
N SER A 68 12.48 2.00 -4.86
CA SER A 68 12.64 1.08 -5.99
C SER A 68 11.30 0.54 -6.51
N ALA A 69 10.18 1.20 -6.22
CA ALA A 69 8.84 0.68 -6.50
C ALA A 69 8.57 0.41 -8.00
N ASP A 70 9.28 1.09 -8.88
CA ASP A 70 9.20 0.87 -10.33
C ASP A 70 9.71 -0.52 -10.75
N ILE A 71 10.75 -1.03 -10.08
CA ILE A 71 11.29 -2.38 -10.34
C ILE A 71 10.28 -3.44 -9.86
N PHE A 72 9.69 -3.24 -8.68
CA PHE A 72 8.64 -4.12 -8.15
C PHE A 72 7.39 -4.12 -9.03
N ALA A 73 6.96 -2.93 -9.49
CA ALA A 73 5.79 -2.79 -10.36
C ALA A 73 5.96 -3.50 -11.71
N GLN A 74 7.17 -3.66 -12.23
CA GLN A 74 7.43 -4.44 -13.44
C GLN A 74 7.19 -5.93 -13.24
N GLU A 75 7.52 -6.45 -12.07
CA GLU A 75 7.51 -7.90 -11.81
C GLU A 75 6.28 -8.41 -11.06
N LEU A 76 5.44 -7.52 -10.54
CA LEU A 76 4.24 -7.85 -9.75
C LEU A 76 2.96 -7.51 -10.52
N ASP A 77 1.86 -8.14 -10.14
CA ASP A 77 0.54 -7.91 -10.72
C ASP A 77 -0.16 -6.70 -10.07
N PHE A 78 0.11 -6.43 -8.80
CA PHE A 78 -0.41 -5.30 -8.04
C PHE A 78 0.53 -4.93 -6.89
N LEU A 79 0.35 -3.72 -6.34
CA LEU A 79 1.09 -3.24 -5.17
C LEU A 79 0.11 -2.87 -4.04
N SER A 80 0.58 -3.00 -2.81
CA SER A 80 -0.11 -2.49 -1.62
C SER A 80 0.87 -1.72 -0.75
N ILE A 81 0.49 -0.53 -0.27
CA ILE A 81 1.34 0.26 0.61
C ILE A 81 0.96 -0.07 2.05
N GLY A 82 1.90 -0.61 2.82
CA GLY A 82 1.77 -0.86 4.26
C GLY A 82 2.22 0.36 5.06
N THR A 83 1.27 1.27 5.37
CA THR A 83 1.64 2.58 5.93
C THR A 83 2.23 2.53 7.30
N ASN A 84 1.80 1.59 8.15
CA ASN A 84 2.29 1.50 9.51
C ASN A 84 3.79 1.24 9.57
N ASP A 85 4.24 0.23 8.83
CA ASP A 85 5.64 -0.15 8.80
C ASP A 85 6.45 0.83 7.94
N LEU A 86 5.88 1.35 6.84
CA LEU A 86 6.56 2.37 6.04
C LEU A 86 6.89 3.62 6.87
N ILE A 87 5.98 4.10 7.71
CA ILE A 87 6.21 5.23 8.61
C ILE A 87 7.26 4.87 9.66
N GLN A 88 7.10 3.72 10.31
CA GLN A 88 8.02 3.22 11.34
C GLN A 88 9.45 3.19 10.83
N TYR A 89 9.68 2.56 9.69
CA TYR A 89 11.03 2.43 9.12
C TYR A 89 11.55 3.72 8.48
N ALA A 90 10.68 4.55 7.89
CA ALA A 90 11.10 5.82 7.30
C ALA A 90 11.55 6.83 8.36
N LEU A 91 10.97 6.78 9.56
CA LEU A 91 11.28 7.69 10.66
C LEU A 91 12.16 7.05 11.72
N ALA A 92 12.49 5.74 11.59
CA ALA A 92 13.22 4.95 12.57
C ALA A 92 12.57 4.98 13.98
N ILE A 93 11.24 4.86 14.03
CA ILE A 93 10.45 4.97 15.26
C ILE A 93 9.70 3.66 15.50
N ASP A 94 9.86 3.09 16.68
CA ASP A 94 8.98 2.03 17.13
C ASP A 94 7.67 2.63 17.66
N ARG A 95 6.55 2.37 16.97
CA ARG A 95 5.22 2.87 17.33
C ARG A 95 4.68 2.26 18.65
N THR A 96 5.29 1.18 19.12
CA THR A 96 4.92 0.52 20.38
C THR A 96 5.74 1.00 21.57
N ASP A 97 6.79 1.79 21.36
CA ASP A 97 7.59 2.42 22.40
C ASP A 97 7.02 3.79 22.76
N ASP A 98 6.46 3.90 23.95
CA ASP A 98 5.83 5.12 24.46
C ASP A 98 6.77 6.34 24.49
N SER A 99 8.09 6.12 24.59
CA SER A 99 9.09 7.18 24.64
C SER A 99 9.22 7.92 23.28
N VAL A 100 8.99 7.26 22.17
CA VAL A 100 9.18 7.78 20.81
C VAL A 100 7.92 7.75 19.94
N SER A 101 6.86 7.05 20.36
CA SER A 101 5.62 6.91 19.59
C SER A 101 4.97 8.24 19.19
N HIS A 102 5.18 9.30 20.01
CA HIS A 102 4.70 10.65 19.73
C HIS A 102 5.34 11.29 18.48
N LEU A 103 6.48 10.76 18.01
CA LEU A 103 7.16 11.18 16.77
C LEU A 103 6.59 10.50 15.51
N TYR A 104 5.76 9.47 15.70
CA TYR A 104 5.10 8.77 14.60
C TYR A 104 4.10 9.70 13.90
N ASN A 105 4.44 10.15 12.69
CA ASN A 105 3.62 11.13 11.98
C ASN A 105 3.34 10.71 10.53
N PRO A 106 2.09 10.34 10.19
CA PRO A 106 1.69 9.96 8.84
C PRO A 106 1.77 11.10 7.82
N LEU A 107 1.80 12.36 8.28
CA LEU A 107 1.93 13.54 7.43
C LEU A 107 3.37 14.02 7.27
N HIS A 108 4.35 13.23 7.75
CA HIS A 108 5.75 13.57 7.55
C HIS A 108 6.09 13.66 6.05
N PRO A 109 6.76 14.74 5.58
CA PRO A 109 7.03 14.95 4.16
C PRO A 109 7.72 13.78 3.46
N ALA A 110 8.67 13.11 4.14
CA ALA A 110 9.36 11.95 3.59
C ALA A 110 8.39 10.78 3.36
N VAL A 111 7.48 10.52 4.30
CA VAL A 111 6.47 9.46 4.19
C VAL A 111 5.55 9.72 3.01
N LEU A 112 5.00 10.93 2.90
CA LEU A 112 4.12 11.31 1.80
C LEU A 112 4.82 11.20 0.43
N LYS A 113 6.12 11.55 0.36
CA LYS A 113 6.93 11.41 -0.86
C LYS A 113 7.14 9.93 -1.24
N LEU A 114 7.40 9.05 -0.27
CA LEU A 114 7.52 7.59 -0.51
C LEU A 114 6.21 6.99 -1.01
N ILE A 115 5.08 7.36 -0.41
CA ILE A 115 3.74 6.97 -0.87
C ILE A 115 3.50 7.45 -2.31
N ALA A 116 3.74 8.73 -2.59
CA ALA A 116 3.55 9.32 -3.92
C ALA A 116 4.43 8.64 -4.99
N LEU A 117 5.69 8.34 -4.66
CA LEU A 117 6.62 7.64 -5.54
C LEU A 117 6.12 6.24 -5.88
N THR A 118 5.63 5.50 -4.88
CA THR A 118 5.08 4.16 -5.05
C THR A 118 3.83 4.18 -5.96
N ILE A 119 2.90 5.11 -5.71
CA ILE A 119 1.68 5.28 -6.53
C ILE A 119 2.06 5.61 -7.98
N LYS A 120 2.97 6.57 -8.18
CA LYS A 120 3.46 6.95 -9.51
C LYS A 120 4.06 5.75 -10.25
N SER A 121 4.84 4.92 -9.57
CA SER A 121 5.46 3.72 -10.12
C SER A 121 4.40 2.69 -10.51
N ALA A 122 3.40 2.43 -9.67
CA ALA A 122 2.30 1.53 -9.99
C ALA A 122 1.55 1.98 -11.26
N HIS A 123 1.16 3.25 -11.33
CA HIS A 123 0.45 3.80 -12.49
C HIS A 123 1.28 3.76 -13.78
N LYS A 124 2.59 4.06 -13.70
CA LYS A 124 3.51 3.96 -14.84
C LYS A 124 3.47 2.59 -15.50
N TYR A 125 3.37 1.52 -14.69
CA TYR A 125 3.32 0.14 -15.16
C TYR A 125 1.91 -0.44 -15.21
N LYS A 126 0.86 0.41 -15.10
CA LYS A 126 -0.56 0.03 -15.14
C LYS A 126 -0.91 -1.06 -14.12
N LYS A 127 -0.34 -0.98 -12.94
CA LYS A 127 -0.63 -1.89 -11.82
C LYS A 127 -1.60 -1.24 -10.86
N SER A 128 -2.57 -2.01 -10.38
CA SER A 128 -3.45 -1.53 -9.31
C SER A 128 -2.67 -1.27 -8.03
N ILE A 129 -3.07 -0.23 -7.31
CA ILE A 129 -2.43 0.20 -6.07
C ILE A 129 -3.44 0.29 -4.93
N ALA A 130 -3.17 -0.48 -3.88
CA ALA A 130 -3.90 -0.43 -2.63
C ALA A 130 -3.07 0.29 -1.55
N ILE A 131 -3.74 0.75 -0.50
CA ILE A 131 -3.12 1.18 0.74
C ILE A 131 -3.81 0.51 1.92
N CYS A 132 -3.04 0.10 2.91
CA CYS A 132 -3.51 -0.47 4.16
C CYS A 132 -2.82 0.19 5.35
N GLY A 133 -3.18 -0.25 6.56
CA GLY A 133 -2.72 0.38 7.79
C GLY A 133 -3.66 1.50 8.27
N GLU A 134 -3.24 2.20 9.29
CA GLU A 134 -4.09 3.21 9.97
C GLU A 134 -4.46 4.38 9.04
N MET A 135 -3.53 4.81 8.19
CA MET A 135 -3.81 5.89 7.22
C MET A 135 -5.01 5.59 6.32
N ALA A 136 -5.20 4.33 5.92
CA ALA A 136 -6.32 3.94 5.05
C ALA A 136 -7.68 4.09 5.73
N GLY A 137 -7.73 3.91 7.05
CA GLY A 137 -8.94 4.03 7.86
C GLY A 137 -9.20 5.43 8.44
N GLU A 138 -8.31 6.37 8.24
CA GLU A 138 -8.43 7.73 8.78
C GLU A 138 -9.21 8.65 7.82
N PRO A 139 -10.44 9.07 8.17
CA PRO A 139 -11.27 9.88 7.27
C PRO A 139 -10.63 11.18 6.82
N LYS A 140 -9.79 11.80 7.68
CA LYS A 140 -9.10 13.06 7.34
C LYS A 140 -8.08 12.88 6.21
N LEU A 141 -7.56 11.66 6.02
CA LEU A 141 -6.56 11.35 4.99
C LEU A 141 -7.20 10.84 3.69
N THR A 142 -8.47 10.45 3.72
CA THR A 142 -9.14 9.83 2.56
C THR A 142 -9.02 10.68 1.30
N LYS A 143 -9.39 11.98 1.37
CA LYS A 143 -9.32 12.88 0.20
C LYS A 143 -7.89 13.02 -0.35
N LEU A 144 -6.89 13.10 0.53
CA LEU A 144 -5.48 13.14 0.14
C LEU A 144 -5.09 11.86 -0.62
N LEU A 145 -5.37 10.69 -0.05
CA LEU A 145 -4.97 9.40 -0.61
C LEU A 145 -5.60 9.13 -1.99
N ILE A 146 -6.91 9.37 -2.14
CA ILE A 146 -7.58 9.17 -3.43
C ILE A 146 -7.11 10.19 -4.48
N ALA A 147 -6.83 11.43 -4.08
CA ALA A 147 -6.30 12.45 -5.00
C ALA A 147 -4.83 12.22 -5.38
N MET A 148 -4.05 11.50 -4.56
CA MET A 148 -2.74 10.96 -4.93
C MET A 148 -2.83 9.82 -5.95
N GLY A 149 -4.01 9.19 -6.08
CA GLY A 149 -4.27 8.14 -7.06
C GLY A 149 -4.35 6.73 -6.48
N VAL A 150 -4.59 6.57 -5.17
CA VAL A 150 -4.88 5.27 -4.55
C VAL A 150 -6.25 4.79 -5.03
N GLU A 151 -6.32 3.51 -5.43
CA GLU A 151 -7.54 2.89 -5.98
C GLU A 151 -8.30 2.06 -4.94
N GLN A 152 -7.60 1.53 -3.95
CA GLN A 152 -8.19 0.63 -2.95
C GLN A 152 -7.69 1.02 -1.55
N LEU A 153 -8.63 1.15 -0.62
CA LEU A 153 -8.36 1.44 0.79
C LEU A 153 -8.76 0.23 1.63
N SER A 154 -7.79 -0.41 2.29
CA SER A 154 -8.01 -1.56 3.17
C SER A 154 -7.91 -1.12 4.63
N MET A 155 -8.98 -1.36 5.41
CA MET A 155 -9.09 -0.86 6.77
C MET A 155 -9.94 -1.78 7.64
N HIS A 156 -9.93 -1.52 8.94
CA HIS A 156 -10.85 -2.19 9.87
C HIS A 156 -12.31 -1.86 9.51
N PRO A 157 -13.25 -2.81 9.59
CA PRO A 157 -14.65 -2.63 9.21
C PRO A 157 -15.35 -1.42 9.84
N SER A 158 -15.01 -1.05 11.08
CA SER A 158 -15.58 0.11 11.78
C SER A 158 -15.32 1.45 11.08
N HIS A 159 -14.27 1.55 10.25
CA HIS A 159 -13.90 2.78 9.54
C HIS A 159 -14.55 2.90 8.16
N ILE A 160 -15.10 1.81 7.60
CA ILE A 160 -15.58 1.76 6.22
C ILE A 160 -16.63 2.85 5.94
N LEU A 161 -17.61 3.03 6.82
CA LEU A 161 -18.71 3.96 6.56
C LEU A 161 -18.22 5.42 6.54
N SER A 162 -17.36 5.81 7.48
CA SER A 162 -16.82 7.17 7.55
C SER A 162 -15.88 7.47 6.37
N VAL A 163 -15.03 6.53 5.99
CA VAL A 163 -14.16 6.68 4.82
C VAL A 163 -14.98 6.70 3.52
N LYS A 164 -15.97 5.83 3.37
CA LYS A 164 -16.87 5.82 2.21
C LYS A 164 -17.62 7.15 2.05
N GLN A 165 -18.07 7.74 3.14
CA GLN A 165 -18.70 9.06 3.11
C GLN A 165 -17.73 10.12 2.56
N GLN A 166 -16.45 10.11 2.99
CA GLN A 166 -15.45 11.03 2.44
C GLN A 166 -15.21 10.81 0.95
N VAL A 167 -15.15 9.55 0.49
CA VAL A 167 -15.00 9.24 -0.93
C VAL A 167 -16.18 9.78 -1.75
N LEU A 168 -17.42 9.55 -1.31
CA LEU A 168 -18.63 10.02 -2.00
C LEU A 168 -18.73 11.56 -2.07
N ASN A 169 -18.19 12.26 -1.08
CA ASN A 169 -18.16 13.71 -0.98
C ASN A 169 -16.87 14.33 -1.57
N SER A 170 -16.20 13.63 -2.47
CA SER A 170 -14.90 14.05 -3.00
C SER A 170 -14.93 14.24 -4.51
N SER A 171 -14.23 15.26 -5.00
CA SER A 171 -13.97 15.49 -6.41
C SER A 171 -12.46 15.49 -6.67
N ILE A 172 -11.93 14.42 -7.25
CA ILE A 172 -10.49 14.29 -7.54
C ILE A 172 -9.99 15.45 -8.39
N LYS A 173 -10.79 15.90 -9.37
CA LYS A 173 -10.42 16.99 -10.27
C LYS A 173 -10.10 18.28 -9.49
N ASN A 174 -10.90 18.59 -8.48
CA ASN A 174 -10.74 19.82 -7.69
C ASN A 174 -9.56 19.73 -6.72
N MET A 175 -9.24 18.52 -6.23
CA MET A 175 -8.20 18.30 -5.22
C MET A 175 -6.80 18.12 -5.78
N LYS A 176 -6.66 17.66 -7.04
CA LYS A 176 -5.36 17.26 -7.63
C LYS A 176 -4.28 18.34 -7.53
N THR A 177 -4.62 19.58 -7.86
CA THR A 177 -3.68 20.71 -7.77
C THR A 177 -3.24 21.00 -6.34
N SER A 178 -4.16 20.92 -5.38
CA SER A 178 -3.87 21.14 -3.95
C SER A 178 -2.99 20.04 -3.39
N VAL A 179 -3.20 18.79 -3.78
CA VAL A 179 -2.36 17.65 -3.36
C VAL A 179 -0.95 17.77 -3.93
N VAL A 180 -0.78 18.18 -5.19
CA VAL A 180 0.55 18.45 -5.76
C VAL A 180 1.29 19.54 -4.96
N LYS A 181 0.58 20.62 -4.57
CA LYS A 181 1.17 21.66 -3.70
C LYS A 181 1.56 21.09 -2.34
N LEU A 182 0.69 20.27 -1.73
CA LEU A 182 0.93 19.66 -0.44
C LEU A 182 2.19 18.78 -0.44
N LEU A 183 2.38 17.96 -1.46
CA LEU A 183 3.55 17.08 -1.59
C LEU A 183 4.88 17.84 -1.75
N ASN A 184 4.84 19.11 -2.10
CA ASN A 184 6.02 19.98 -2.20
C ASN A 184 6.33 20.74 -0.90
N LEU A 185 5.47 20.62 0.13
CA LEU A 185 5.74 21.22 1.44
C LEU A 185 6.72 20.36 2.23
N ASN A 186 7.54 21.03 3.06
CA ASN A 186 8.55 20.38 3.89
C ASN A 186 8.27 20.54 5.40
N GLU A 187 7.20 21.22 5.77
CA GLU A 187 6.81 21.47 7.17
C GLU A 187 5.44 20.86 7.45
N VAL A 188 5.35 20.05 8.50
CA VAL A 188 4.13 19.33 8.88
C VAL A 188 2.96 20.28 9.13
N ASP A 189 3.17 21.39 9.84
CA ASP A 189 2.11 22.37 10.15
C ASP A 189 1.48 22.97 8.88
N LYS A 190 2.31 23.22 7.84
CA LYS A 190 1.83 23.72 6.55
C LYS A 190 1.06 22.64 5.81
N ILE A 191 1.49 21.38 5.90
CA ILE A 191 0.80 20.21 5.33
C ILE A 191 -0.56 20.05 5.99
N GLU A 192 -0.64 20.08 7.32
CA GLU A 192 -1.90 19.99 8.06
C GLU A 192 -2.86 21.12 7.71
N THR A 193 -2.34 22.34 7.64
CA THR A 193 -3.15 23.52 7.26
C THR A 193 -3.75 23.36 5.87
N LEU A 194 -2.98 22.88 4.91
CA LEU A 194 -3.47 22.66 3.55
C LEU A 194 -4.42 21.46 3.47
N LEU A 195 -4.15 20.40 4.23
CA LEU A 195 -5.03 19.24 4.34
C LEU A 195 -6.41 19.61 4.90
N LYS A 196 -6.47 20.45 5.94
CA LYS A 196 -7.74 20.99 6.47
C LYS A 196 -8.53 21.71 5.39
N LYS A 197 -7.88 22.52 4.55
CA LYS A 197 -8.53 23.21 3.42
C LYS A 197 -9.04 22.23 2.35
N ILE A 198 -8.28 21.19 2.03
CA ILE A 198 -8.70 20.13 1.10
C ILE A 198 -9.96 19.42 1.64
N ASN A 199 -10.01 19.15 2.93
CA ASN A 199 -11.14 18.46 3.55
C ASN A 199 -12.41 19.32 3.62
N GLN A 200 -12.30 20.65 3.66
CA GLN A 200 -13.41 21.60 3.66
C GLN A 200 -13.96 21.89 2.26
N SER A 201 -13.15 21.66 1.21
CA SER A 201 -13.63 21.83 -0.18
C SER A 201 -14.53 20.66 -0.58
N VAL A 202 -15.72 21.01 -1.08
CA VAL A 202 -16.72 20.07 -1.63
C VAL A 202 -16.45 19.83 -3.12
#